data_30dfa39f5cfb59e91797f0e11d5cc062
#
_entry.id   30dfa39f5cfb59e91797f0e11d5cc062
#
_cell.length_a   1.000
_cell.length_b   1.000
_cell.length_c   1.000
_cell.angle_alpha   90.00
_cell.angle_beta   90.00
_cell.angle_gamma   90.00
#
_symmetry.space_group_name_H-M   'P 1'
#
loop_
_entity.id
_entity.type
_entity.pdbx_description
1 polymer ?
#
loop_
_entity_poly.entity_id
_entity_poly.type
_entity_poly.pdbx_seq_one_letter_code
_entity_poly.pdbx_strand_id
1 'polypeptide(L)'
;MQTEATADFWSWLPMALLCVGVVTGLRVAFLAVDQTDLFVDEAQYWFWGQELAFGYYSKPPMIGWVLRGFTDLAGSDSAFWVRLPGSLFHAATALLLAASANHIAGARAAVYVALAYITLPIITVGSYLIGTDTIMFPFLAAGLYAWLRVLDNRSRRWAILAGVAIGLGFLSKYAAMYFLFGAGLSALFFRTARPGWTAGCTALLAFFVTISPNIIWNLMNGLSTVEHTLDNADWVRDPSNRAALNPAGLAEFIASQFFVFGPVFMAGFVWLLVRLGGNRPRAGMLLTIAVPVLLIVCTQALISRAYANWAATAFIPAILLVIPWLITKHRAWFWGSIALHSVFALFIPLAAAFPTALQFGEEGRYFMARYMGRTDMTAQIQSTASTNNTTVIVADDRDILADLFYAARLGGVPVFARPEPGRAPHHYALKHPYDGSATGPILYVTKGNQPPATCTSTPLASLAPTTGAYRDRPQHVFLITGTCWTP
;
A
#
# COMPACT_ATOMS: atom_id res chain seq x y z
N MET A 1 -43.13 -16.51 -7.05
CA MET A 1 -41.88 -16.73 -7.81
C MET A 1 -40.80 -15.67 -7.61
N GLN A 2 -41.07 -14.47 -7.10
CA GLN A 2 -40.03 -13.46 -6.81
C GLN A 2 -39.32 -13.64 -5.46
N THR A 3 -39.92 -14.35 -4.50
CA THR A 3 -39.37 -14.57 -3.16
C THR A 3 -38.34 -15.70 -3.08
N GLU A 4 -38.43 -16.71 -3.92
CA GLU A 4 -37.43 -17.80 -3.97
C GLU A 4 -36.10 -17.36 -4.63
N ALA A 5 -36.16 -16.49 -5.64
CA ALA A 5 -34.97 -15.97 -6.32
C ALA A 5 -34.11 -15.06 -5.41
N THR A 6 -34.70 -14.43 -4.40
CA THR A 6 -33.98 -13.57 -3.44
C THR A 6 -33.31 -14.36 -2.30
N ALA A 7 -33.92 -15.47 -1.88
CA ALA A 7 -33.34 -16.33 -0.84
C ALA A 7 -32.06 -17.04 -1.32
N ASP A 8 -32.00 -17.46 -2.59
CA ASP A 8 -30.84 -18.12 -3.18
C ASP A 8 -29.66 -17.14 -3.45
N PHE A 9 -29.95 -15.87 -3.68
CA PHE A 9 -28.90 -14.89 -4.00
C PHE A 9 -27.94 -14.66 -2.84
N TRP A 10 -28.41 -14.75 -1.59
CA TRP A 10 -27.60 -14.52 -0.38
C TRP A 10 -27.12 -15.80 0.31
N SER A 11 -27.38 -16.96 -0.24
CA SER A 11 -27.01 -18.27 0.35
C SER A 11 -25.50 -18.44 0.61
N TRP A 12 -24.66 -17.74 -0.13
CA TRP A 12 -23.20 -17.74 0.04
C TRP A 12 -22.70 -16.88 1.22
N LEU A 13 -23.48 -15.86 1.63
CA LEU A 13 -23.02 -14.81 2.54
C LEU A 13 -22.66 -15.33 3.94
N PRO A 14 -23.46 -16.21 4.61
CA PRO A 14 -23.11 -16.70 5.94
C PRO A 14 -21.77 -17.44 5.97
N MET A 15 -21.50 -18.29 4.97
CA MET A 15 -20.26 -19.05 4.89
C MET A 15 -19.07 -18.15 4.53
N ALA A 16 -19.25 -17.18 3.63
CA ALA A 16 -18.20 -16.21 3.31
C ALA A 16 -17.86 -15.35 4.53
N LEU A 17 -18.87 -14.87 5.27
CA LEU A 17 -18.68 -14.11 6.51
C LEU A 17 -17.96 -14.96 7.58
N LEU A 18 -18.30 -16.22 7.71
CA LEU A 18 -17.60 -17.12 8.64
C LEU A 18 -16.12 -17.26 8.27
N CYS A 19 -15.81 -17.61 7.01
CA CYS A 19 -14.42 -17.78 6.56
C CYS A 19 -13.62 -16.49 6.70
N VAL A 20 -14.15 -15.38 6.22
CA VAL A 20 -13.49 -14.06 6.29
C VAL A 20 -13.37 -13.59 7.74
N GLY A 21 -14.42 -13.76 8.53
CA GLY A 21 -14.46 -13.37 9.94
C GLY A 21 -13.45 -14.12 10.80
N VAL A 22 -13.32 -15.44 10.61
CA VAL A 22 -12.32 -16.25 11.33
C VAL A 22 -10.90 -15.78 11.00
N VAL A 23 -10.56 -15.61 9.71
CA VAL A 23 -9.21 -15.16 9.31
C VAL A 23 -8.94 -13.76 9.81
N THR A 24 -9.91 -12.86 9.69
CA THR A 24 -9.77 -11.47 10.15
C THR A 24 -9.65 -11.39 11.66
N GLY A 25 -10.47 -12.15 12.40
CA GLY A 25 -10.40 -12.23 13.86
C GLY A 25 -9.04 -12.72 14.35
N LEU A 26 -8.49 -13.77 13.73
CA LEU A 26 -7.13 -14.24 14.01
C LEU A 26 -6.07 -13.15 13.74
N ARG A 27 -6.19 -12.44 12.62
CA ARG A 27 -5.25 -11.34 12.29
C ARG A 27 -5.31 -10.22 13.32
N VAL A 28 -6.51 -9.80 13.72
CA VAL A 28 -6.69 -8.77 14.76
C VAL A 28 -6.12 -9.23 16.10
N ALA A 29 -6.33 -10.51 16.47
CA ALA A 29 -5.75 -11.07 17.68
C ALA A 29 -4.21 -11.08 17.66
N PHE A 30 -3.60 -11.47 16.53
CA PHE A 30 -2.15 -11.41 16.38
C PHE A 30 -1.62 -9.96 16.32
N LEU A 31 -2.37 -9.06 15.71
CA LEU A 31 -2.00 -7.64 15.68
C LEU A 31 -1.96 -7.03 17.09
N ALA A 32 -2.81 -7.50 18.01
CA ALA A 32 -2.82 -7.06 19.40
C ALA A 32 -1.57 -7.50 20.20
N VAL A 33 -0.85 -8.51 19.72
CA VAL A 33 0.41 -9.01 20.31
C VAL A 33 1.63 -8.73 19.44
N ASP A 34 1.48 -7.98 18.36
CA ASP A 34 2.58 -7.56 17.48
C ASP A 34 3.56 -6.66 18.24
N GLN A 35 4.83 -7.02 18.22
CA GLN A 35 5.92 -6.31 18.92
C GLN A 35 6.80 -5.51 17.95
N THR A 36 6.43 -5.42 16.69
CA THR A 36 7.20 -4.67 15.70
C THR A 36 6.87 -3.17 15.72
N ASP A 37 7.90 -2.34 15.52
CA ASP A 37 7.73 -0.91 15.32
C ASP A 37 6.98 -0.62 13.98
N LEU A 38 6.37 0.56 13.87
CA LEU A 38 5.86 1.02 12.57
C LEU A 38 7.01 1.13 11.57
N PHE A 39 6.76 0.64 10.36
CA PHE A 39 7.68 0.86 9.25
C PHE A 39 7.63 2.34 8.80
N VAL A 40 8.69 2.80 8.15
CA VAL A 40 8.85 4.20 7.69
C VAL A 40 7.61 4.73 6.97
N ASP A 41 7.06 3.93 6.04
CA ASP A 41 5.89 4.35 5.29
C ASP A 41 4.64 4.42 6.19
N GLU A 42 4.47 3.50 7.15
CA GLU A 42 3.34 3.51 8.10
C GLU A 42 3.39 4.75 9.00
N ALA A 43 4.57 5.06 9.54
CA ALA A 43 4.79 6.25 10.37
C ALA A 43 4.54 7.53 9.56
N GLN A 44 4.99 7.58 8.30
CA GLN A 44 4.71 8.71 7.41
C GLN A 44 3.21 8.83 7.06
N TYR A 45 2.51 7.72 6.82
CA TYR A 45 1.06 7.76 6.53
C TYR A 45 0.25 8.18 7.76
N TRP A 46 0.64 7.73 8.95
CA TRP A 46 0.08 8.23 10.20
C TRP A 46 0.31 9.74 10.35
N PHE A 47 1.53 10.20 10.09
CA PHE A 47 1.87 11.63 10.16
C PHE A 47 1.03 12.46 9.18
N TRP A 48 0.78 11.98 7.96
CA TRP A 48 -0.13 12.65 7.03
C TRP A 48 -1.55 12.77 7.57
N GLY A 49 -2.00 11.83 8.37
CA GLY A 49 -3.28 11.90 9.06
C GLY A 49 -3.35 13.02 10.10
N GLN A 50 -2.21 13.52 10.60
CA GLN A 50 -2.21 14.64 11.55
C GLN A 50 -2.52 15.99 10.89
N GLU A 51 -2.27 16.10 9.58
CA GLU A 51 -2.55 17.29 8.76
C GLU A 51 -3.37 16.88 7.54
N LEU A 52 -4.70 16.83 7.71
CA LEU A 52 -5.58 16.39 6.63
C LEU A 52 -5.52 17.32 5.42
N ALA A 53 -5.23 16.75 4.26
CA ALA A 53 -5.15 17.44 2.99
C ALA A 53 -5.80 16.61 1.88
N PHE A 54 -6.01 17.19 0.70
CA PHE A 54 -6.52 16.48 -0.47
C PHE A 54 -5.43 15.82 -1.32
N GLY A 55 -4.19 15.84 -0.84
CA GLY A 55 -3.03 15.17 -1.42
C GLY A 55 -1.81 15.36 -0.54
N TYR A 56 -0.78 14.53 -0.75
CA TYR A 56 0.47 14.58 -0.01
C TYR A 56 1.66 14.51 -0.99
N TYR A 57 2.85 14.73 -0.49
CA TYR A 57 4.09 14.77 -1.27
C TYR A 57 4.21 13.63 -2.30
N SER A 58 3.86 12.40 -1.92
CA SER A 58 4.10 11.22 -2.75
C SER A 58 2.87 10.34 -3.01
N LYS A 59 1.72 10.64 -2.40
CA LYS A 59 0.51 9.79 -2.48
C LYS A 59 -0.77 10.62 -2.44
N PRO A 60 -1.88 10.08 -2.99
CA PRO A 60 -3.21 10.63 -2.78
C PRO A 60 -3.65 10.56 -1.31
N PRO A 61 -4.75 11.23 -0.92
CA PRO A 61 -5.05 11.54 0.48
C PRO A 61 -5.61 10.39 1.33
N MET A 62 -6.24 9.38 0.73
CA MET A 62 -7.13 8.45 1.42
C MET A 62 -6.46 7.70 2.57
N ILE A 63 -5.17 7.34 2.45
CA ILE A 63 -4.48 6.61 3.50
C ILE A 63 -4.35 7.46 4.78
N GLY A 64 -3.99 8.74 4.67
CA GLY A 64 -3.96 9.65 5.82
C GLY A 64 -5.34 9.82 6.46
N TRP A 65 -6.40 9.97 5.67
CA TRP A 65 -7.76 10.10 6.17
C TRP A 65 -8.25 8.85 6.90
N VAL A 66 -7.96 7.67 6.36
CA VAL A 66 -8.35 6.39 6.99
C VAL A 66 -7.62 6.20 8.31
N LEU A 67 -6.29 6.41 8.34
CA LEU A 67 -5.52 6.25 9.57
C LEU A 67 -5.97 7.24 10.64
N ARG A 68 -6.18 8.51 10.27
CA ARG A 68 -6.74 9.51 11.20
C ARG A 68 -8.09 9.09 11.75
N GLY A 69 -9.02 8.65 10.88
CA GLY A 69 -10.33 8.21 11.33
C GLY A 69 -10.26 7.05 12.34
N PHE A 70 -9.36 6.08 12.15
CA PHE A 70 -9.22 4.95 13.07
C PHE A 70 -8.55 5.33 14.38
N THR A 71 -7.49 6.14 14.34
CA THR A 71 -6.79 6.59 15.56
C THR A 71 -7.64 7.53 16.39
N ASP A 72 -8.43 8.43 15.77
CA ASP A 72 -9.38 9.31 16.47
C ASP A 72 -10.53 8.53 17.13
N LEU A 73 -11.12 7.57 16.41
CA LEU A 73 -12.18 6.71 16.96
C LEU A 73 -11.68 5.90 18.16
N ALA A 74 -10.43 5.49 18.14
CA ALA A 74 -9.78 4.73 19.20
C ALA A 74 -9.26 5.61 20.36
N GLY A 75 -9.06 6.92 20.14
CA GLY A 75 -8.33 7.78 21.06
C GLY A 75 -6.88 7.35 21.28
N SER A 76 -6.26 6.68 20.28
CA SER A 76 -4.93 6.09 20.41
C SER A 76 -4.21 6.00 19.08
N ASP A 77 -2.94 6.45 19.06
CA ASP A 77 -2.03 6.38 17.93
C ASP A 77 -1.08 5.17 17.99
N SER A 78 -1.43 4.12 18.75
CA SER A 78 -0.58 2.92 18.82
C SER A 78 -0.51 2.19 17.48
N ALA A 79 0.57 1.42 17.27
CA ALA A 79 0.77 0.63 16.04
C ALA A 79 -0.42 -0.30 15.73
N PHE A 80 -1.10 -0.81 16.75
CA PHE A 80 -2.32 -1.61 16.58
C PHE A 80 -3.40 -0.85 15.83
N TRP A 81 -3.74 0.38 16.25
CA TRP A 81 -4.81 1.18 15.64
C TRP A 81 -4.42 1.73 14.28
N VAL A 82 -3.12 2.01 14.06
CA VAL A 82 -2.59 2.39 12.75
C VAL A 82 -2.71 1.22 11.75
N ARG A 83 -2.50 -0.04 12.18
CA ARG A 83 -2.52 -1.25 11.33
C ARG A 83 -3.89 -1.90 11.19
N LEU A 84 -4.80 -1.71 12.16
CA LEU A 84 -6.13 -2.34 12.17
C LEU A 84 -6.92 -2.17 10.86
N PRO A 85 -6.92 -0.99 10.21
CA PRO A 85 -7.57 -0.81 8.91
C PRO A 85 -7.13 -1.85 7.88
N GLY A 86 -5.88 -2.30 7.93
CA GLY A 86 -5.34 -3.32 7.03
C GLY A 86 -6.18 -4.58 6.98
N SER A 87 -6.43 -5.18 8.13
CA SER A 87 -7.23 -6.40 8.25
C SER A 87 -8.69 -6.18 7.84
N LEU A 88 -9.29 -5.05 8.21
CA LEU A 88 -10.71 -4.75 7.94
C LEU A 88 -10.96 -4.43 6.47
N PHE A 89 -10.09 -3.66 5.82
CA PHE A 89 -10.20 -3.34 4.40
C PHE A 89 -10.03 -4.58 3.52
N HIS A 90 -9.14 -5.51 3.90
CA HIS A 90 -9.02 -6.78 3.19
C HIS A 90 -10.24 -7.68 3.42
N ALA A 91 -10.85 -7.68 4.60
CA ALA A 91 -12.13 -8.38 4.84
C ALA A 91 -13.24 -7.84 3.94
N ALA A 92 -13.38 -6.50 3.86
CA ALA A 92 -14.35 -5.86 2.97
C ALA A 92 -14.09 -6.22 1.50
N THR A 93 -12.83 -6.22 1.07
CA THR A 93 -12.44 -6.62 -0.30
C THR A 93 -12.84 -8.06 -0.60
N ALA A 94 -12.57 -8.99 0.32
CA ALA A 94 -12.94 -10.40 0.18
C ALA A 94 -14.45 -10.59 -0.06
N LEU A 95 -15.28 -9.88 0.71
CA LEU A 95 -16.74 -9.95 0.58
C LEU A 95 -17.25 -9.29 -0.72
N LEU A 96 -16.66 -8.19 -1.15
CA LEU A 96 -16.99 -7.53 -2.44
C LEU A 96 -16.61 -8.40 -3.63
N LEU A 97 -15.45 -9.07 -3.57
CA LEU A 97 -15.06 -10.05 -4.59
C LEU A 97 -15.96 -11.29 -4.57
N ALA A 98 -16.39 -11.75 -3.39
CA ALA A 98 -17.38 -12.81 -3.27
C ALA A 98 -18.70 -12.42 -3.93
N ALA A 99 -19.20 -11.21 -3.71
CA ALA A 99 -20.38 -10.70 -4.38
C ALA A 99 -20.23 -10.67 -5.93
N SER A 100 -19.05 -10.26 -6.42
CA SER A 100 -18.70 -10.29 -7.84
C SER A 100 -18.67 -11.74 -8.37
N ALA A 101 -18.07 -12.67 -7.61
CA ALA A 101 -18.00 -14.08 -7.98
C ALA A 101 -19.39 -14.75 -7.97
N ASN A 102 -20.24 -14.42 -6.98
CA ASN A 102 -21.64 -14.88 -6.97
C ASN A 102 -22.38 -14.43 -8.24
N HIS A 103 -22.19 -13.19 -8.61
CA HIS A 103 -22.84 -12.59 -9.78
C HIS A 103 -22.44 -13.25 -11.10
N ILE A 104 -21.18 -13.69 -11.25
CA ILE A 104 -20.67 -14.24 -12.52
C ILE A 104 -20.61 -15.78 -12.55
N ALA A 105 -20.49 -16.46 -11.40
CA ALA A 105 -20.20 -17.89 -11.31
C ALA A 105 -20.99 -18.62 -10.19
N GLY A 106 -21.87 -17.90 -9.48
CA GLY A 106 -22.79 -18.46 -8.50
C GLY A 106 -22.25 -18.59 -7.07
N ALA A 107 -23.12 -18.91 -6.13
CA ALA A 107 -22.90 -18.91 -4.67
C ALA A 107 -21.67 -19.72 -4.23
N ARG A 108 -21.45 -20.88 -4.85
CA ARG A 108 -20.27 -21.70 -4.53
C ARG A 108 -18.96 -20.97 -4.84
N ALA A 109 -18.88 -20.33 -6.02
CA ALA A 109 -17.69 -19.56 -6.41
C ALA A 109 -17.43 -18.39 -5.46
N ALA A 110 -18.48 -17.73 -4.96
CA ALA A 110 -18.39 -16.63 -4.02
C ALA A 110 -17.61 -17.01 -2.75
N VAL A 111 -17.98 -18.11 -2.10
CA VAL A 111 -17.30 -18.58 -0.88
C VAL A 111 -15.83 -18.89 -1.14
N TYR A 112 -15.54 -19.59 -2.23
CA TYR A 112 -14.17 -19.97 -2.56
C TYR A 112 -13.30 -18.76 -2.96
N VAL A 113 -13.87 -17.76 -3.62
CA VAL A 113 -13.16 -16.50 -3.95
C VAL A 113 -12.87 -15.70 -2.68
N ALA A 114 -13.83 -15.59 -1.75
CA ALA A 114 -13.59 -14.95 -0.45
C ALA A 114 -12.44 -15.61 0.31
N LEU A 115 -12.47 -16.94 0.43
CA LEU A 115 -11.44 -17.72 1.11
C LEU A 115 -10.08 -17.59 0.41
N ALA A 116 -10.06 -17.70 -0.93
CA ALA A 116 -8.86 -17.56 -1.71
C ALA A 116 -8.22 -16.17 -1.52
N TYR A 117 -9.01 -15.10 -1.64
CA TYR A 117 -8.52 -13.73 -1.51
C TYR A 117 -7.96 -13.47 -0.11
N ILE A 118 -8.74 -13.79 0.94
CA ILE A 118 -8.33 -13.46 2.31
C ILE A 118 -7.06 -14.22 2.74
N THR A 119 -6.72 -15.34 2.09
CA THR A 119 -5.52 -16.14 2.39
C THR A 119 -4.32 -15.80 1.50
N LEU A 120 -4.45 -14.96 0.45
CA LEU A 120 -3.34 -14.61 -0.42
C LEU A 120 -2.12 -14.08 0.37
N PRO A 121 -0.88 -14.43 -0.04
CA PRO A 121 0.32 -13.95 0.64
C PRO A 121 0.42 -12.42 0.71
N ILE A 122 0.15 -11.70 -0.40
CA ILE A 122 0.15 -10.23 -0.39
C ILE A 122 -0.89 -9.65 0.57
N ILE A 123 -2.04 -10.29 0.71
CA ILE A 123 -3.11 -9.84 1.61
C ILE A 123 -2.72 -10.07 3.07
N THR A 124 -1.99 -11.15 3.34
CA THR A 124 -1.41 -11.38 4.67
C THR A 124 -0.43 -10.27 5.03
N VAL A 125 0.54 -9.96 4.16
CA VAL A 125 1.47 -8.86 4.39
C VAL A 125 0.73 -7.53 4.56
N GLY A 126 -0.19 -7.18 3.66
CA GLY A 126 -0.96 -5.93 3.71
C GLY A 126 -1.90 -5.80 4.91
N SER A 127 -2.15 -6.90 5.64
CA SER A 127 -2.94 -6.88 6.88
C SER A 127 -2.11 -6.52 8.12
N TYR A 128 -0.77 -6.64 8.05
CA TYR A 128 0.17 -6.30 9.13
C TYR A 128 1.06 -5.11 8.79
N LEU A 129 1.18 -4.77 7.51
CA LEU A 129 1.90 -3.60 7.02
C LEU A 129 0.93 -2.75 6.20
N ILE A 130 0.39 -1.71 6.82
CA ILE A 130 -0.62 -0.86 6.17
C ILE A 130 -0.02 -0.10 4.99
N GLY A 131 -0.69 -0.17 3.86
CA GLY A 131 -0.24 0.48 2.63
C GLY A 131 -1.39 1.00 1.77
N THR A 132 -1.05 1.82 0.79
CA THR A 132 -2.04 2.41 -0.13
C THR A 132 -2.78 1.36 -0.97
N ASP A 133 -2.16 0.21 -1.27
CA ASP A 133 -2.81 -0.91 -1.95
C ASP A 133 -3.96 -1.48 -1.12
N THR A 134 -3.72 -1.68 0.17
CA THR A 134 -4.72 -2.18 1.11
C THR A 134 -5.96 -1.31 1.14
N ILE A 135 -5.77 0.02 1.19
CA ILE A 135 -6.88 0.98 1.20
C ILE A 135 -7.59 1.05 -0.15
N MET A 136 -6.88 0.86 -1.26
CA MET A 136 -7.42 0.90 -2.62
C MET A 136 -8.32 -0.31 -2.96
N PHE A 137 -7.96 -1.51 -2.50
CA PHE A 137 -8.57 -2.75 -2.95
C PHE A 137 -10.08 -2.86 -2.74
N PRO A 138 -10.69 -2.50 -1.59
CA PRO A 138 -12.15 -2.57 -1.45
C PRO A 138 -12.86 -1.64 -2.42
N PHE A 139 -12.30 -0.48 -2.71
CA PHE A 139 -12.87 0.43 -3.69
C PHE A 139 -12.77 -0.12 -5.11
N LEU A 140 -11.65 -0.74 -5.49
CA LEU A 140 -11.54 -1.42 -6.78
C LEU A 140 -12.50 -2.61 -6.88
N ALA A 141 -12.64 -3.41 -5.85
CA ALA A 141 -13.58 -4.53 -5.82
C ALA A 141 -15.04 -4.06 -5.90
N ALA A 142 -15.40 -2.99 -5.18
CA ALA A 142 -16.71 -2.35 -5.27
C ALA A 142 -16.96 -1.77 -6.68
N GLY A 143 -15.95 -1.11 -7.23
CA GLY A 143 -15.99 -0.58 -8.61
C GLY A 143 -16.17 -1.67 -9.65
N LEU A 144 -15.46 -2.80 -9.51
CA LEU A 144 -15.61 -3.96 -10.40
C LEU A 144 -17.00 -4.57 -10.27
N TYR A 145 -17.51 -4.77 -9.05
CA TYR A 145 -18.88 -5.27 -8.86
C TYR A 145 -19.92 -4.34 -9.49
N ALA A 146 -19.82 -3.04 -9.20
CA ALA A 146 -20.74 -2.05 -9.78
C ALA A 146 -20.65 -2.00 -11.31
N TRP A 147 -19.43 -2.10 -11.86
CA TRP A 147 -19.22 -2.15 -13.31
C TRP A 147 -19.86 -3.38 -13.98
N LEU A 148 -19.72 -4.56 -13.37
CA LEU A 148 -20.44 -5.76 -13.83
C LEU A 148 -21.95 -5.53 -13.90
N ARG A 149 -22.52 -4.88 -12.88
CA ARG A 149 -23.95 -4.52 -12.83
C ARG A 149 -24.33 -3.47 -13.91
N VAL A 150 -23.41 -2.55 -14.24
CA VAL A 150 -23.60 -1.60 -15.35
C VAL A 150 -23.69 -2.34 -16.67
N LEU A 151 -22.82 -3.32 -16.90
CA LEU A 151 -22.80 -4.06 -18.16
C LEU A 151 -24.06 -4.90 -18.38
N ASP A 152 -24.69 -5.40 -17.31
CA ASP A 152 -25.92 -6.19 -17.41
C ASP A 152 -27.17 -5.33 -17.69
N ASN A 153 -27.30 -4.19 -17.05
CA ASN A 153 -28.56 -3.43 -17.07
C ASN A 153 -28.44 -1.96 -17.49
N ARG A 154 -27.22 -1.49 -17.78
CA ARG A 154 -26.91 -0.09 -18.17
C ARG A 154 -27.46 0.97 -17.19
N SER A 155 -27.59 0.60 -15.91
CA SER A 155 -28.15 1.44 -14.86
C SER A 155 -27.24 2.61 -14.52
N ARG A 156 -27.80 3.84 -14.51
CA ARG A 156 -27.08 5.05 -14.07
C ARG A 156 -26.67 4.98 -12.60
N ARG A 157 -27.47 4.35 -11.73
CA ARG A 157 -27.12 4.19 -10.30
C ARG A 157 -25.86 3.37 -10.14
N TRP A 158 -25.74 2.22 -10.84
CA TRP A 158 -24.55 1.41 -10.83
C TRP A 158 -23.36 2.12 -11.48
N ALA A 159 -23.59 2.94 -12.51
CA ALA A 159 -22.55 3.74 -13.14
C ALA A 159 -21.98 4.82 -12.18
N ILE A 160 -22.83 5.50 -11.41
CA ILE A 160 -22.38 6.43 -10.37
C ILE A 160 -21.56 5.68 -9.32
N LEU A 161 -22.07 4.55 -8.81
CA LEU A 161 -21.34 3.76 -7.80
C LEU A 161 -19.99 3.26 -8.34
N ALA A 162 -19.91 2.82 -9.59
CA ALA A 162 -18.65 2.41 -10.21
C ALA A 162 -17.67 3.59 -10.28
N GLY A 163 -18.14 4.75 -10.80
CA GLY A 163 -17.30 5.95 -10.91
C GLY A 163 -16.78 6.45 -9.56
N VAL A 164 -17.67 6.55 -8.56
CA VAL A 164 -17.30 6.95 -7.20
C VAL A 164 -16.31 5.95 -6.58
N ALA A 165 -16.58 4.65 -6.67
CA ALA A 165 -15.72 3.63 -6.10
C ALA A 165 -14.32 3.65 -6.74
N ILE A 166 -14.22 3.71 -8.08
CA ILE A 166 -12.91 3.83 -8.74
C ILE A 166 -12.23 5.16 -8.40
N GLY A 167 -12.99 6.25 -8.24
CA GLY A 167 -12.47 7.53 -7.79
C GLY A 167 -11.88 7.47 -6.38
N LEU A 168 -12.56 6.83 -5.42
CA LEU A 168 -12.04 6.59 -4.07
C LEU A 168 -10.80 5.67 -4.10
N GLY A 169 -10.79 4.67 -4.98
CA GLY A 169 -9.61 3.86 -5.27
C GLY A 169 -8.44 4.71 -5.76
N PHE A 170 -8.69 5.65 -6.67
CA PHE A 170 -7.67 6.59 -7.18
C PHE A 170 -7.16 7.52 -6.06
N LEU A 171 -8.05 8.01 -5.20
CA LEU A 171 -7.67 8.79 -4.02
C LEU A 171 -6.88 7.96 -2.98
N SER A 172 -6.89 6.63 -3.09
CA SER A 172 -6.06 5.73 -2.27
C SER A 172 -4.70 5.50 -2.93
N LYS A 173 -4.68 5.21 -4.23
CA LYS A 173 -3.47 5.00 -5.04
C LYS A 173 -3.79 5.25 -6.52
N TYR A 174 -2.96 6.01 -7.22
CA TYR A 174 -3.17 6.33 -8.65
C TYR A 174 -3.21 5.09 -9.55
N ALA A 175 -2.70 3.94 -9.10
CA ALA A 175 -2.81 2.66 -9.81
C ALA A 175 -4.26 2.20 -10.06
N ALA A 176 -5.26 2.74 -9.34
CA ALA A 176 -6.67 2.49 -9.65
C ALA A 176 -7.05 2.93 -11.08
N MET A 177 -6.30 3.83 -11.70
CA MET A 177 -6.49 4.26 -13.09
C MET A 177 -6.35 3.10 -14.10
N TYR A 178 -5.59 2.06 -13.76
CA TYR A 178 -5.50 0.86 -14.59
C TYR A 178 -6.85 0.19 -14.82
N PHE A 179 -7.78 0.32 -13.87
CA PHE A 179 -9.14 -0.19 -14.05
C PHE A 179 -9.85 0.52 -15.20
N LEU A 180 -9.80 1.85 -15.26
CA LEU A 180 -10.43 2.63 -16.35
C LEU A 180 -9.82 2.30 -17.69
N PHE A 181 -8.49 2.16 -17.74
CA PHE A 181 -7.79 1.76 -18.94
C PHE A 181 -8.24 0.38 -19.42
N GLY A 182 -8.27 -0.63 -18.51
CA GLY A 182 -8.72 -1.98 -18.82
C GLY A 182 -10.21 -2.05 -19.21
N ALA A 183 -11.08 -1.27 -18.55
CA ALA A 183 -12.50 -1.15 -18.89
C ALA A 183 -12.68 -0.53 -20.29
N GLY A 184 -11.90 0.49 -20.62
CA GLY A 184 -11.87 1.09 -21.97
C GLY A 184 -11.44 0.10 -23.05
N LEU A 185 -10.34 -0.63 -22.80
CA LEU A 185 -9.88 -1.69 -23.70
C LEU A 185 -10.94 -2.79 -23.87
N SER A 186 -11.59 -3.21 -22.78
CA SER A 186 -12.63 -4.23 -22.86
C SER A 186 -13.83 -3.76 -23.69
N ALA A 187 -14.23 -2.50 -23.59
CA ALA A 187 -15.30 -1.92 -24.39
C ALA A 187 -14.93 -1.78 -25.89
N LEU A 188 -13.62 -1.63 -26.17
CA LEU A 188 -13.11 -1.61 -27.54
C LEU A 188 -13.21 -2.99 -28.19
N PHE A 189 -12.71 -4.04 -27.50
CA PHE A 189 -12.59 -5.38 -28.06
C PHE A 189 -13.87 -6.21 -27.94
N PHE A 190 -14.69 -5.99 -26.90
CA PHE A 190 -15.88 -6.80 -26.62
C PHE A 190 -17.16 -5.96 -26.64
N ARG A 191 -18.09 -6.23 -27.60
CA ARG A 191 -19.38 -5.53 -27.67
C ARG A 191 -20.21 -5.67 -26.38
N THR A 192 -20.10 -6.82 -25.71
CA THR A 192 -20.79 -7.10 -24.44
C THR A 192 -20.22 -6.34 -23.25
N ALA A 193 -19.00 -5.84 -23.34
CA ALA A 193 -18.36 -5.01 -22.31
C ALA A 193 -18.59 -3.49 -22.52
N ARG A 194 -19.46 -3.11 -23.46
CA ARG A 194 -19.83 -1.71 -23.72
C ARG A 194 -20.95 -1.28 -22.78
N PRO A 195 -20.71 -0.33 -21.84
CA PRO A 195 -21.72 0.11 -20.87
C PRO A 195 -22.89 0.90 -21.51
N GLY A 196 -22.76 1.25 -22.78
CA GLY A 196 -23.59 2.25 -23.43
C GLY A 196 -23.13 3.68 -23.10
N TRP A 197 -23.41 4.60 -24.02
CA TRP A 197 -22.87 5.97 -23.93
C TRP A 197 -23.26 6.68 -22.62
N THR A 198 -24.55 6.65 -22.27
CA THR A 198 -25.06 7.34 -21.08
C THR A 198 -24.46 6.81 -19.78
N ALA A 199 -24.40 5.47 -19.61
CA ALA A 199 -23.84 4.90 -18.39
C ALA A 199 -22.32 5.11 -18.33
N GLY A 200 -21.61 5.02 -19.47
CA GLY A 200 -20.18 5.31 -19.53
C GLY A 200 -19.85 6.74 -19.16
N CYS A 201 -20.54 7.72 -19.74
CA CYS A 201 -20.36 9.13 -19.38
C CYS A 201 -20.74 9.42 -17.93
N THR A 202 -21.80 8.78 -17.41
CA THR A 202 -22.19 8.93 -15.99
C THR A 202 -21.08 8.40 -15.06
N ALA A 203 -20.49 7.25 -15.36
CA ALA A 203 -19.41 6.69 -14.54
C ALA A 203 -18.15 7.58 -14.59
N LEU A 204 -17.77 8.06 -15.77
CA LEU A 204 -16.64 8.99 -15.91
C LEU A 204 -16.87 10.31 -15.18
N LEU A 205 -18.07 10.90 -15.29
CA LEU A 205 -18.40 12.12 -14.57
C LEU A 205 -18.31 11.90 -13.06
N ALA A 206 -18.89 10.83 -12.53
CA ALA A 206 -18.82 10.49 -11.12
C ALA A 206 -17.36 10.27 -10.66
N PHE A 207 -16.53 9.63 -11.47
CA PHE A 207 -15.11 9.47 -11.22
C PHE A 207 -14.41 10.84 -11.11
N PHE A 208 -14.54 11.70 -12.12
CA PHE A 208 -13.87 13.01 -12.14
C PHE A 208 -14.35 13.94 -11.03
N VAL A 209 -15.64 13.92 -10.69
CA VAL A 209 -16.16 14.66 -9.55
C VAL A 209 -15.50 14.17 -8.23
N THR A 210 -15.38 12.85 -8.07
CA THR A 210 -14.77 12.26 -6.86
C THR A 210 -13.30 12.65 -6.71
N ILE A 211 -12.52 12.68 -7.79
CA ILE A 211 -11.09 12.98 -7.73
C ILE A 211 -10.75 14.46 -7.84
N SER A 212 -11.74 15.33 -8.15
CA SER A 212 -11.51 16.75 -8.41
C SER A 212 -10.80 17.49 -7.27
N PRO A 213 -11.06 17.22 -5.96
CA PRO A 213 -10.33 17.88 -4.88
C PRO A 213 -8.83 17.56 -4.91
N ASN A 214 -8.46 16.33 -5.27
CA ASN A 214 -7.05 15.95 -5.40
C ASN A 214 -6.39 16.57 -6.62
N ILE A 215 -7.11 16.69 -7.74
CA ILE A 215 -6.59 17.40 -8.93
C ILE A 215 -6.31 18.86 -8.59
N ILE A 216 -7.28 19.54 -7.95
CA ILE A 216 -7.13 20.96 -7.55
C ILE A 216 -5.94 21.10 -6.59
N TRP A 217 -5.84 20.21 -5.58
CA TRP A 217 -4.73 20.23 -4.64
C TRP A 217 -3.37 20.08 -5.33
N ASN A 218 -3.22 19.14 -6.28
CA ASN A 218 -1.99 18.96 -7.03
C ASN A 218 -1.61 20.19 -7.84
N LEU A 219 -2.58 20.82 -8.51
CA LEU A 219 -2.35 22.08 -9.27
C LEU A 219 -1.89 23.22 -8.36
N MET A 220 -2.43 23.31 -7.14
CA MET A 220 -2.06 24.35 -6.17
C MET A 220 -0.72 24.06 -5.46
N ASN A 221 -0.25 22.80 -5.46
CA ASN A 221 0.98 22.37 -4.78
C ASN A 221 2.09 21.95 -5.76
N GLY A 222 2.14 22.56 -6.96
CA GLY A 222 3.23 22.38 -7.93
C GLY A 222 3.36 20.96 -8.49
N LEU A 223 2.26 20.18 -8.53
CA LEU A 223 2.23 18.79 -9.03
C LEU A 223 3.21 17.83 -8.31
N SER A 224 3.56 18.14 -7.06
CA SER A 224 4.58 17.41 -6.29
C SER A 224 4.38 15.88 -6.26
N THR A 225 3.12 15.41 -6.19
CA THR A 225 2.82 13.97 -6.20
C THR A 225 3.06 13.34 -7.57
N VAL A 226 2.77 14.07 -8.64
CA VAL A 226 3.00 13.59 -10.03
C VAL A 226 4.50 13.49 -10.29
N GLU A 227 5.27 14.52 -9.95
CA GLU A 227 6.72 14.53 -10.08
C GLU A 227 7.38 13.41 -9.28
N HIS A 228 6.97 13.20 -8.01
CA HIS A 228 7.46 12.09 -7.21
C HIS A 228 7.12 10.72 -7.83
N THR A 229 5.95 10.59 -8.46
CA THR A 229 5.57 9.34 -9.13
C THR A 229 6.49 9.05 -10.33
N LEU A 230 6.84 10.08 -11.09
CA LEU A 230 7.78 9.98 -12.21
C LEU A 230 9.21 9.67 -11.71
N ASP A 231 9.63 10.26 -10.59
CA ASP A 231 10.93 9.95 -9.96
C ASP A 231 11.02 8.49 -9.49
N ASN A 232 9.93 7.95 -8.90
CA ASN A 232 9.89 6.54 -8.49
C ASN A 232 10.01 5.56 -9.66
N ALA A 233 9.65 6.01 -10.86
CA ALA A 233 9.82 5.25 -12.09
C ALA A 233 11.22 5.44 -12.71
N ASP A 234 12.12 6.20 -12.07
CA ASP A 234 13.45 6.59 -12.55
C ASP A 234 13.42 7.33 -13.92
N TRP A 235 12.33 8.09 -14.18
CA TRP A 235 12.14 8.76 -15.47
C TRP A 235 12.65 10.20 -15.51
N VAL A 236 12.87 10.85 -14.36
CA VAL A 236 13.12 12.30 -14.30
C VAL A 236 14.38 12.67 -13.54
N ARG A 237 14.72 11.99 -12.45
CA ARG A 237 15.64 12.52 -11.43
C ARG A 237 17.10 12.60 -11.79
N ASP A 238 17.64 11.68 -12.57
CA ASP A 238 19.08 11.63 -12.84
C ASP A 238 19.39 11.16 -14.25
N PRO A 239 20.01 12.04 -15.09
CA PRO A 239 20.47 11.64 -16.42
C PRO A 239 21.49 10.50 -16.43
N SER A 240 22.22 10.28 -15.32
CA SER A 240 23.20 9.20 -15.18
C SER A 240 22.56 7.85 -14.83
N ASN A 241 21.35 7.87 -14.26
CA ASN A 241 20.54 6.67 -13.94
C ASN A 241 19.39 6.44 -14.93
N ARG A 242 19.56 6.88 -16.18
CA ARG A 242 18.55 6.65 -17.21
C ARG A 242 18.27 5.16 -17.37
N ALA A 243 17.00 4.87 -17.62
CA ALA A 243 16.47 3.57 -17.93
C ALA A 243 17.43 2.73 -18.82
N ALA A 244 17.97 1.69 -18.23
CA ALA A 244 18.81 0.70 -18.94
C ALA A 244 18.09 -0.64 -18.91
N LEU A 245 18.28 -1.47 -19.93
CA LEU A 245 17.69 -2.82 -19.95
C LEU A 245 18.12 -3.60 -18.71
N ASN A 246 17.15 -4.02 -17.91
CA ASN A 246 17.31 -4.78 -16.68
C ASN A 246 16.57 -6.13 -16.76
N PRO A 247 17.08 -7.12 -17.51
CA PRO A 247 16.43 -8.44 -17.62
C PRO A 247 16.34 -9.17 -16.29
N ALA A 248 17.31 -8.96 -15.39
CA ALA A 248 17.32 -9.54 -14.05
C ALA A 248 16.17 -8.99 -13.22
N GLY A 249 15.94 -7.67 -13.23
CA GLY A 249 14.81 -7.04 -12.56
C GLY A 249 13.45 -7.49 -13.12
N LEU A 250 13.34 -7.72 -14.43
CA LEU A 250 12.15 -8.33 -15.02
C LEU A 250 11.93 -9.75 -14.50
N ALA A 251 12.97 -10.58 -14.47
CA ALA A 251 12.89 -11.96 -13.99
C ALA A 251 12.50 -12.01 -12.51
N GLU A 252 13.09 -11.15 -11.66
CA GLU A 252 12.76 -10.99 -10.25
C GLU A 252 11.29 -10.56 -10.08
N PHE A 253 10.84 -9.57 -10.85
CA PHE A 253 9.47 -9.11 -10.81
C PHE A 253 8.49 -10.22 -11.18
N ILE A 254 8.72 -10.96 -12.29
CA ILE A 254 7.87 -12.08 -12.71
C ILE A 254 7.84 -13.17 -11.64
N ALA A 255 8.99 -13.56 -11.09
CA ALA A 255 9.08 -14.55 -10.03
C ALA A 255 8.30 -14.10 -8.77
N SER A 256 8.40 -12.82 -8.41
CA SER A 256 7.68 -12.27 -7.26
C SER A 256 6.16 -12.34 -7.42
N GLN A 257 5.60 -12.32 -8.65
CA GLN A 257 4.15 -12.44 -8.87
C GLN A 257 3.61 -13.83 -8.47
N PHE A 258 4.42 -14.87 -8.56
CA PHE A 258 4.08 -16.21 -8.05
C PHE A 258 3.99 -16.23 -6.52
N PHE A 259 4.75 -15.39 -5.84
CA PHE A 259 4.61 -15.20 -4.40
C PHE A 259 3.40 -14.33 -4.06
N VAL A 260 3.23 -13.19 -4.74
CA VAL A 260 2.18 -12.20 -4.50
C VAL A 260 0.77 -12.80 -4.64
N PHE A 261 0.51 -13.50 -5.76
CA PHE A 261 -0.80 -14.11 -6.06
C PHE A 261 -0.90 -15.59 -5.62
N GLY A 262 0.22 -16.15 -5.18
CA GLY A 262 0.35 -17.58 -4.90
C GLY A 262 0.70 -18.40 -6.14
N PRO A 263 1.60 -19.42 -6.00
CA PRO A 263 2.18 -20.10 -7.15
C PRO A 263 1.14 -20.83 -8.02
N VAL A 264 0.19 -21.50 -7.40
CA VAL A 264 -0.86 -22.24 -8.13
C VAL A 264 -1.84 -21.27 -8.81
N PHE A 265 -2.20 -20.17 -8.15
CA PHE A 265 -3.14 -19.20 -8.72
C PHE A 265 -2.49 -18.44 -9.88
N MET A 266 -1.20 -18.09 -9.75
CA MET A 266 -0.47 -17.44 -10.84
C MET A 266 -0.29 -18.39 -12.04
N ALA A 267 0.09 -19.65 -11.81
CA ALA A 267 0.17 -20.66 -12.86
C ALA A 267 -1.18 -20.87 -13.55
N GLY A 268 -2.27 -20.95 -12.76
CA GLY A 268 -3.64 -21.03 -13.29
C GLY A 268 -4.04 -19.81 -14.12
N PHE A 269 -3.63 -18.61 -13.70
CA PHE A 269 -3.88 -17.39 -14.46
C PHE A 269 -3.14 -17.40 -15.81
N VAL A 270 -1.85 -17.76 -15.81
CA VAL A 270 -1.05 -17.90 -17.05
C VAL A 270 -1.63 -18.96 -17.97
N TRP A 271 -2.06 -20.11 -17.42
CA TRP A 271 -2.74 -21.15 -18.18
C TRP A 271 -4.01 -20.64 -18.85
N LEU A 272 -4.86 -19.93 -18.10
CA LEU A 272 -6.10 -19.36 -18.63
C LEU A 272 -5.83 -18.30 -19.69
N LEU A 273 -4.80 -17.49 -19.53
CA LEU A 273 -4.41 -16.48 -20.52
C LEU A 273 -4.09 -17.12 -21.87
N VAL A 274 -3.41 -18.28 -21.88
CA VAL A 274 -3.06 -19.02 -23.11
C VAL A 274 -4.26 -19.75 -23.71
N ARG A 275 -5.20 -20.25 -22.87
CA ARG A 275 -6.29 -21.12 -23.29
C ARG A 275 -7.63 -20.41 -23.55
N LEU A 276 -7.86 -19.24 -22.95
CA LEU A 276 -9.08 -18.47 -23.16
C LEU A 276 -8.97 -17.68 -24.48
N GLY A 277 -9.04 -18.38 -25.59
CA GLY A 277 -9.29 -17.73 -26.90
C GLY A 277 -10.62 -16.98 -26.90
N GLY A 278 -10.76 -15.96 -27.74
CA GLY A 278 -11.77 -14.89 -27.78
C GLY A 278 -13.27 -15.17 -27.67
N ASN A 279 -13.69 -16.40 -27.42
CA ASN A 279 -15.11 -16.80 -27.41
C ASN A 279 -15.82 -16.66 -26.04
N ARG A 280 -15.19 -16.06 -25.02
CA ARG A 280 -15.80 -15.87 -23.69
C ARG A 280 -15.76 -14.40 -23.28
N PRO A 281 -16.74 -13.58 -23.62
CA PRO A 281 -16.69 -12.12 -23.45
C PRO A 281 -16.43 -11.65 -22.01
N ARG A 282 -17.04 -12.30 -21.00
CA ARG A 282 -16.81 -11.94 -19.58
C ARG A 282 -15.37 -12.24 -19.12
N ALA A 283 -14.84 -13.38 -19.54
CA ALA A 283 -13.44 -13.73 -19.24
C ALA A 283 -12.48 -12.78 -19.98
N GLY A 284 -12.75 -12.45 -21.24
CA GLY A 284 -12.00 -11.48 -22.01
C GLY A 284 -11.97 -10.10 -21.35
N MET A 285 -13.09 -9.61 -20.84
CA MET A 285 -13.18 -8.36 -20.08
C MET A 285 -12.30 -8.39 -18.84
N LEU A 286 -12.37 -9.44 -18.01
CA LEU A 286 -11.53 -9.55 -16.80
C LEU A 286 -10.05 -9.61 -17.16
N LEU A 287 -9.69 -10.29 -18.25
CA LEU A 287 -8.30 -10.32 -18.75
C LEU A 287 -7.84 -8.95 -19.25
N THR A 288 -8.68 -8.18 -19.94
CA THR A 288 -8.31 -6.83 -20.40
C THR A 288 -8.17 -5.82 -19.25
N ILE A 289 -8.73 -6.10 -18.06
CA ILE A 289 -8.47 -5.31 -16.86
C ILE A 289 -7.18 -5.78 -16.16
N ALA A 290 -6.87 -7.07 -16.17
CA ALA A 290 -5.72 -7.65 -15.47
C ALA A 290 -4.40 -7.56 -16.25
N VAL A 291 -4.40 -8.00 -17.52
CA VAL A 291 -3.16 -8.21 -18.29
C VAL A 291 -2.39 -6.92 -18.59
N PRO A 292 -3.04 -5.80 -18.97
CA PRO A 292 -2.30 -4.57 -19.24
C PRO A 292 -1.50 -4.07 -18.03
N VAL A 293 -2.00 -4.27 -16.82
CA VAL A 293 -1.28 -3.89 -15.59
C VAL A 293 0.03 -4.68 -15.48
N LEU A 294 -0.04 -5.99 -15.66
CA LEU A 294 1.16 -6.84 -15.63
C LEU A 294 2.15 -6.44 -16.73
N LEU A 295 1.67 -6.19 -17.95
CA LEU A 295 2.52 -5.80 -19.07
C LEU A 295 3.21 -4.45 -18.82
N ILE A 296 2.48 -3.44 -18.33
CA ILE A 296 3.04 -2.12 -18.01
C ILE A 296 4.11 -2.25 -16.93
N VAL A 297 3.85 -3.00 -15.86
CA VAL A 297 4.82 -3.15 -14.77
C VAL A 297 5.99 -4.06 -15.17
N CYS A 298 5.78 -5.09 -16.00
CA CYS A 298 6.88 -5.86 -16.61
C CYS A 298 7.78 -4.97 -17.48
N THR A 299 7.19 -4.08 -18.28
CA THR A 299 7.96 -3.11 -19.07
C THR A 299 8.77 -2.19 -18.14
N GLN A 300 8.17 -1.68 -17.07
CA GLN A 300 8.87 -0.87 -16.08
C GLN A 300 10.03 -1.66 -15.42
N ALA A 301 9.81 -2.92 -15.04
CA ALA A 301 10.84 -3.78 -14.46
C ALA A 301 12.00 -4.05 -15.43
N LEU A 302 11.69 -4.14 -16.74
CA LEU A 302 12.70 -4.34 -17.79
C LEU A 302 13.57 -3.10 -18.03
N ILE A 303 13.01 -1.89 -17.90
CA ILE A 303 13.73 -0.63 -18.19
C ILE A 303 14.32 0.05 -16.95
N SER A 304 13.93 -0.39 -15.74
CA SER A 304 14.44 0.12 -14.48
C SER A 304 14.21 -0.92 -13.36
N ARG A 305 13.34 -0.61 -12.43
CA ARG A 305 12.94 -1.51 -11.32
C ARG A 305 11.43 -1.46 -11.14
N ALA A 306 10.87 -2.53 -10.58
CA ALA A 306 9.49 -2.57 -10.13
C ALA A 306 9.37 -3.37 -8.82
N TYR A 307 8.55 -2.88 -7.90
CA TYR A 307 8.26 -3.62 -6.67
C TYR A 307 7.14 -4.64 -6.90
N ALA A 308 7.20 -5.76 -6.19
CA ALA A 308 6.28 -6.90 -6.34
C ALA A 308 4.79 -6.51 -6.29
N ASN A 309 4.42 -5.54 -5.46
CA ASN A 309 3.05 -5.08 -5.28
C ASN A 309 2.55 -4.09 -6.36
N TRP A 310 3.41 -3.63 -7.28
CA TRP A 310 2.97 -2.62 -8.26
C TRP A 310 1.91 -3.13 -9.22
N ALA A 311 1.90 -4.44 -9.52
CA ALA A 311 0.87 -5.05 -10.36
C ALA A 311 -0.29 -5.69 -9.57
N ALA A 312 -0.40 -5.47 -8.27
CA ALA A 312 -1.38 -6.16 -7.42
C ALA A 312 -2.84 -5.89 -7.80
N THR A 313 -3.14 -4.75 -8.44
CA THR A 313 -4.48 -4.46 -9.00
C THR A 313 -4.93 -5.47 -10.05
N ALA A 314 -3.99 -6.13 -10.77
CA ALA A 314 -4.30 -7.16 -11.75
C ALA A 314 -5.00 -8.38 -11.12
N PHE A 315 -4.71 -8.66 -9.85
CA PHE A 315 -5.22 -9.86 -9.19
C PHE A 315 -6.67 -9.71 -8.71
N ILE A 316 -7.21 -8.50 -8.63
CA ILE A 316 -8.63 -8.23 -8.31
C ILE A 316 -9.55 -8.87 -9.37
N PRO A 317 -9.40 -8.64 -10.69
CA PRO A 317 -10.16 -9.37 -11.70
C PRO A 317 -9.65 -10.80 -11.95
N ALA A 318 -8.34 -11.07 -11.79
CA ALA A 318 -7.76 -12.38 -12.07
C ALA A 318 -8.32 -13.49 -11.15
N ILE A 319 -8.55 -13.19 -9.89
CA ILE A 319 -9.09 -14.16 -8.92
C ILE A 319 -10.48 -14.66 -9.30
N LEU A 320 -11.30 -13.79 -9.94
CA LEU A 320 -12.63 -14.12 -10.44
C LEU A 320 -12.60 -15.08 -11.64
N LEU A 321 -11.46 -15.21 -12.31
CA LEU A 321 -11.23 -16.17 -13.40
C LEU A 321 -10.66 -17.48 -12.87
N VAL A 322 -9.60 -17.37 -12.05
CA VAL A 322 -8.79 -18.51 -11.63
C VAL A 322 -9.56 -19.40 -10.66
N ILE A 323 -10.22 -18.82 -9.66
CA ILE A 323 -10.84 -19.62 -8.60
C ILE A 323 -12.03 -20.45 -9.11
N PRO A 324 -13.01 -19.89 -9.90
CA PRO A 324 -14.09 -20.71 -10.46
C PRO A 324 -13.58 -21.85 -11.36
N TRP A 325 -12.49 -21.61 -12.09
CA TRP A 325 -11.85 -22.65 -12.89
C TRP A 325 -11.21 -23.76 -12.04
N LEU A 326 -10.42 -23.38 -11.01
CA LEU A 326 -9.74 -24.34 -10.13
C LEU A 326 -10.73 -25.22 -9.38
N ILE A 327 -11.78 -24.66 -8.81
CA ILE A 327 -12.75 -25.44 -8.02
C ILE A 327 -13.57 -26.41 -8.87
N THR A 328 -13.69 -26.15 -10.18
CA THR A 328 -14.43 -27.02 -11.12
C THR A 328 -13.56 -28.08 -11.77
N LYS A 329 -12.29 -27.77 -12.07
CA LYS A 329 -11.40 -28.64 -12.87
C LYS A 329 -10.24 -29.22 -12.08
N HIS A 330 -9.77 -28.51 -11.02
CA HIS A 330 -8.52 -28.83 -10.32
C HIS A 330 -8.64 -28.59 -8.81
N ARG A 331 -9.70 -29.11 -8.20
CA ARG A 331 -10.06 -28.84 -6.79
C ARG A 331 -8.94 -29.18 -5.78
N ALA A 332 -8.15 -30.21 -6.04
CA ALA A 332 -7.01 -30.56 -5.18
C ALA A 332 -5.95 -29.45 -5.16
N TRP A 333 -5.63 -28.87 -6.31
CA TRP A 333 -4.70 -27.74 -6.41
C TRP A 333 -5.21 -26.48 -5.71
N PHE A 334 -6.52 -26.25 -5.74
CA PHE A 334 -7.13 -25.18 -4.95
C PHE A 334 -6.84 -25.36 -3.46
N TRP A 335 -7.15 -26.54 -2.90
CA TRP A 335 -6.94 -26.78 -1.47
C TRP A 335 -5.46 -26.82 -1.09
N GLY A 336 -4.59 -27.36 -1.94
CA GLY A 336 -3.13 -27.29 -1.77
C GLY A 336 -2.62 -25.83 -1.71
N SER A 337 -3.18 -24.96 -2.55
CA SER A 337 -2.86 -23.53 -2.52
C SER A 337 -3.35 -22.87 -1.22
N ILE A 338 -4.59 -23.15 -0.78
CA ILE A 338 -5.11 -22.63 0.49
C ILE A 338 -4.24 -23.10 1.67
N ALA A 339 -3.84 -24.35 1.70
CA ALA A 339 -2.96 -24.88 2.76
C ALA A 339 -1.61 -24.14 2.77
N LEU A 340 -0.98 -23.96 1.61
CA LEU A 340 0.28 -23.21 1.49
C LEU A 340 0.13 -21.75 1.93
N HIS A 341 -0.93 -21.08 1.49
CA HIS A 341 -1.21 -19.70 1.88
C HIS A 341 -1.49 -19.58 3.39
N SER A 342 -2.17 -20.58 3.98
CA SER A 342 -2.46 -20.61 5.43
C SER A 342 -1.20 -20.75 6.27
N VAL A 343 -0.21 -21.53 5.82
CA VAL A 343 1.11 -21.59 6.48
C VAL A 343 1.75 -20.20 6.50
N PHE A 344 1.74 -19.50 5.37
CA PHE A 344 2.29 -18.15 5.29
C PHE A 344 1.48 -17.14 6.10
N ALA A 345 0.15 -17.28 6.09
CA ALA A 345 -0.77 -16.41 6.85
C ALA A 345 -0.63 -16.56 8.38
N LEU A 346 -0.09 -17.69 8.86
CA LEU A 346 0.28 -17.90 10.27
C LEU A 346 1.74 -17.49 10.56
N PHE A 347 2.65 -17.75 9.62
CA PHE A 347 4.07 -17.47 9.80
C PHE A 347 4.36 -15.98 10.02
N ILE A 348 3.82 -15.10 9.20
CA ILE A 348 4.07 -13.65 9.27
C ILE A 348 3.64 -13.06 10.62
N PRO A 349 2.40 -13.25 11.09
CA PRO A 349 1.99 -12.71 12.39
C PRO A 349 2.74 -13.33 13.58
N LEU A 350 3.10 -14.62 13.51
CA LEU A 350 3.95 -15.23 14.53
C LEU A 350 5.34 -14.60 14.56
N ALA A 351 5.93 -14.34 13.39
CA ALA A 351 7.22 -13.65 13.30
C ALA A 351 7.14 -12.19 13.81
N ALA A 352 6.00 -11.51 13.65
CA ALA A 352 5.77 -10.17 14.19
C ALA A 352 5.54 -10.18 15.72
N ALA A 353 4.83 -11.19 16.24
CA ALA A 353 4.64 -11.37 17.68
C ALA A 353 5.92 -11.78 18.42
N PHE A 354 6.84 -12.49 17.73
CA PHE A 354 8.13 -12.94 18.27
C PHE A 354 9.27 -12.53 17.34
N PRO A 355 9.56 -11.23 17.19
CA PRO A 355 10.45 -10.71 16.15
C PRO A 355 11.92 -11.14 16.34
N THR A 356 12.32 -11.53 17.54
CA THR A 356 13.66 -12.03 17.86
C THR A 356 13.81 -13.55 17.74
N ALA A 357 12.73 -14.29 17.44
CA ALA A 357 12.77 -15.76 17.40
C ALA A 357 13.49 -16.33 16.18
N LEU A 358 13.51 -15.59 15.06
CA LEU A 358 14.05 -16.07 13.78
C LEU A 358 15.25 -15.22 13.34
N GLN A 359 16.41 -15.87 13.25
CA GLN A 359 17.64 -15.28 12.74
C GLN A 359 18.09 -16.01 11.48
N PHE A 360 18.69 -15.27 10.54
CA PHE A 360 19.19 -15.79 9.28
C PHE A 360 20.63 -15.31 9.02
N GLY A 361 21.35 -16.16 8.29
CA GLY A 361 22.73 -15.91 7.88
C GLY A 361 23.75 -16.03 9.03
N GLU A 362 25.02 -16.02 8.69
CA GLU A 362 26.15 -16.13 9.65
C GLU A 362 26.20 -14.94 10.61
N GLU A 363 25.67 -13.79 10.20
CA GLU A 363 25.66 -12.57 11.01
C GLU A 363 24.46 -12.49 11.99
N GLY A 364 23.59 -13.50 12.05
CA GLY A 364 22.45 -13.55 12.96
C GLY A 364 21.45 -12.42 12.78
N ARG A 365 21.10 -12.06 11.52
CA ARG A 365 20.09 -11.03 11.23
C ARG A 365 18.70 -11.56 11.55
N TYR A 366 17.91 -10.79 12.27
CA TYR A 366 16.51 -11.11 12.52
C TYR A 366 15.67 -11.00 11.24
N PHE A 367 14.72 -11.92 11.06
CA PHE A 367 13.77 -11.86 9.94
C PHE A 367 13.00 -10.54 9.92
N MET A 368 12.58 -10.06 11.09
CA MET A 368 11.84 -8.81 11.27
C MET A 368 12.72 -7.58 11.50
N ALA A 369 14.05 -7.66 11.26
CA ALA A 369 15.00 -6.57 11.57
C ALA A 369 14.56 -5.18 11.06
N ARG A 370 13.94 -5.09 9.87
CA ARG A 370 13.48 -3.81 9.30
C ARG A 370 12.39 -3.10 10.13
N TYR A 371 11.71 -3.85 11.00
CA TYR A 371 10.59 -3.42 11.83
C TYR A 371 10.95 -3.38 13.32
N MET A 372 12.23 -3.41 13.66
CA MET A 372 12.72 -3.47 15.05
C MET A 372 13.72 -2.36 15.34
N GLY A 373 13.76 -1.88 16.60
CA GLY A 373 14.76 -0.95 17.08
C GLY A 373 14.57 0.50 16.62
N ARG A 374 13.42 0.84 16.03
CA ARG A 374 13.08 2.20 15.60
C ARG A 374 12.71 3.07 16.79
N THR A 375 11.88 2.55 17.68
CA THR A 375 11.53 3.19 18.94
C THR A 375 12.77 3.42 19.81
N ASP A 376 13.68 2.43 19.92
CA ASP A 376 14.92 2.55 20.70
C ASP A 376 15.85 3.63 20.14
N MET A 377 15.98 3.70 18.79
CA MET A 377 16.80 4.74 18.14
C MET A 377 16.28 6.14 18.45
N THR A 378 14.97 6.34 18.33
CA THR A 378 14.36 7.65 18.60
C THR A 378 14.44 8.01 20.08
N ALA A 379 14.30 7.06 20.99
CA ALA A 379 14.48 7.28 22.43
C ALA A 379 15.92 7.71 22.78
N GLN A 380 16.93 7.09 22.16
CA GLN A 380 18.34 7.49 22.34
C GLN A 380 18.59 8.91 21.82
N ILE A 381 18.04 9.27 20.64
CA ILE A 381 18.17 10.63 20.09
C ILE A 381 17.50 11.66 21.01
N GLN A 382 16.27 11.41 21.46
CA GLN A 382 15.53 12.29 22.37
C GLN A 382 16.26 12.44 23.72
N SER A 383 16.81 11.36 24.26
CA SER A 383 17.63 11.38 25.49
C SER A 383 18.89 12.23 25.30
N THR A 384 19.58 12.07 24.17
CA THR A 384 20.78 12.88 23.84
C THR A 384 20.40 14.35 23.71
N ALA A 385 19.25 14.67 23.09
CA ALA A 385 18.75 16.04 22.99
C ALA A 385 18.49 16.66 24.37
N SER A 386 17.81 15.95 25.25
CA SER A 386 17.47 16.40 26.58
C SER A 386 18.72 16.59 27.45
N THR A 387 19.68 15.66 27.40
CA THR A 387 20.95 15.73 28.20
C THR A 387 21.78 16.92 27.78
N ASN A 388 21.74 17.34 26.51
CA ASN A 388 22.52 18.47 26.03
C ASN A 388 21.72 19.79 26.01
N ASN A 389 20.52 19.82 26.63
CA ASN A 389 19.64 20.98 26.71
C ASN A 389 19.33 21.59 25.31
N THR A 390 19.20 20.75 24.28
CA THR A 390 18.88 21.23 22.94
C THR A 390 17.42 21.63 22.83
N THR A 391 17.16 22.70 22.08
CA THR A 391 15.83 23.26 21.90
C THR A 391 15.05 22.60 20.78
N VAL A 392 15.77 22.08 19.77
CA VAL A 392 15.19 21.39 18.61
C VAL A 392 16.09 20.26 18.13
N ILE A 393 15.49 19.26 17.46
CA ILE A 393 16.18 18.21 16.71
C ILE A 393 15.99 18.51 15.23
N VAL A 394 17.08 18.54 14.46
CA VAL A 394 17.06 18.65 13.00
C VAL A 394 17.66 17.40 12.40
N ALA A 395 16.98 16.76 11.44
CA ALA A 395 17.48 15.58 10.74
C ALA A 395 17.33 15.71 9.23
N ASP A 396 18.13 14.96 8.46
CA ASP A 396 18.12 15.02 6.99
C ASP A 396 17.58 13.74 6.32
N ASP A 397 17.56 12.62 7.02
CA ASP A 397 17.12 11.36 6.47
C ASP A 397 15.62 11.12 6.69
N ARG A 398 14.91 10.74 5.61
CA ARG A 398 13.47 10.46 5.64
C ARG A 398 13.09 9.41 6.67
N ASP A 399 13.92 8.35 6.81
CA ASP A 399 13.58 7.21 7.66
C ASP A 399 13.61 7.62 9.14
N ILE A 400 14.69 8.31 9.55
CA ILE A 400 14.80 8.76 10.94
C ILE A 400 13.79 9.88 11.25
N LEU A 401 13.47 10.76 10.28
CA LEU A 401 12.43 11.77 10.45
C LEU A 401 11.05 11.14 10.66
N ALA A 402 10.69 10.10 9.90
CA ALA A 402 9.43 9.40 10.08
C ALA A 402 9.31 8.83 11.51
N ASP A 403 10.37 8.20 11.98
CA ASP A 403 10.41 7.61 13.31
C ASP A 403 10.37 8.70 14.41
N LEU A 404 11.13 9.79 14.25
CA LEU A 404 11.15 10.91 15.19
C LEU A 404 9.82 11.65 15.28
N PHE A 405 9.17 11.93 14.13
CA PHE A 405 7.85 12.55 14.13
C PHE A 405 6.79 11.66 14.77
N TYR A 406 6.87 10.33 14.55
CA TYR A 406 5.98 9.41 15.24
C TYR A 406 6.24 9.34 16.74
N ALA A 407 7.52 9.37 17.17
CA ALA A 407 7.90 9.40 18.58
C ALA A 407 7.46 10.70 19.26
N ALA A 408 7.51 11.83 18.57
CA ALA A 408 7.13 13.16 19.08
C ALA A 408 5.66 13.26 19.55
N ARG A 409 4.77 12.31 19.14
CA ARG A 409 3.40 12.23 19.66
C ARG A 409 3.34 12.03 21.20
N LEU A 410 4.40 11.48 21.78
CA LEU A 410 4.54 11.25 23.23
C LEU A 410 5.16 12.44 23.96
N GLY A 411 5.42 13.54 23.26
CA GLY A 411 6.18 14.69 23.76
C GLY A 411 7.66 14.60 23.49
N GLY A 412 8.44 15.56 23.96
CA GLY A 412 9.87 15.62 23.78
C GLY A 412 10.33 16.89 23.05
N VAL A 413 11.57 16.88 22.58
CA VAL A 413 12.18 18.00 21.86
C VAL A 413 11.57 18.08 20.45
N PRO A 414 11.13 19.27 19.98
CA PRO A 414 10.57 19.44 18.64
C PRO A 414 11.51 18.98 17.53
N VAL A 415 10.92 18.40 16.47
CA VAL A 415 11.64 17.79 15.33
C VAL A 415 11.39 18.61 14.07
N PHE A 416 12.45 18.85 13.31
CA PHE A 416 12.43 19.52 12.02
C PHE A 416 13.29 18.76 10.99
N ALA A 417 12.98 18.93 9.73
CA ALA A 417 13.83 18.47 8.64
C ALA A 417 14.90 19.53 8.32
N ARG A 418 16.08 19.08 7.94
CA ARG A 418 17.11 19.99 7.40
C ARG A 418 16.56 20.72 6.18
N PRO A 419 16.66 22.06 6.10
CA PRO A 419 16.27 22.80 4.91
C PRO A 419 17.21 22.45 3.75
N GLU A 420 16.62 22.17 2.58
CA GLU A 420 17.37 21.82 1.37
C GLU A 420 17.13 22.89 0.29
N PRO A 421 18.19 23.33 -0.41
CA PRO A 421 18.02 24.25 -1.52
C PRO A 421 17.30 23.55 -2.69
N GLY A 422 16.31 24.24 -3.26
CA GLY A 422 15.57 23.73 -4.40
C GLY A 422 14.42 22.79 -4.02
N ARG A 423 14.27 21.67 -4.76
CA ARG A 423 13.16 20.75 -4.55
C ARG A 423 13.36 19.90 -3.29
N ALA A 424 12.39 19.92 -2.41
CA ALA A 424 12.41 19.10 -1.20
C ALA A 424 12.54 17.60 -1.54
N PRO A 425 13.46 16.86 -0.89
CA PRO A 425 13.68 15.43 -1.19
C PRO A 425 12.58 14.51 -0.64
N HIS A 426 11.81 14.97 0.33
CA HIS A 426 10.75 14.20 0.99
C HIS A 426 9.72 15.12 1.67
N HIS A 427 8.62 14.52 2.14
CA HIS A 427 7.50 15.24 2.75
C HIS A 427 7.90 16.15 3.92
N TYR A 428 8.76 15.67 4.80
CA TYR A 428 9.18 16.42 5.99
C TYR A 428 9.99 17.68 5.63
N ALA A 429 10.91 17.58 4.65
CA ALA A 429 11.63 18.73 4.14
C ALA A 429 10.73 19.74 3.42
N LEU A 430 9.61 19.28 2.83
CA LEU A 430 8.62 20.15 2.19
C LEU A 430 7.75 20.90 3.20
N LYS A 431 7.33 20.24 4.28
CA LYS A 431 6.29 20.76 5.20
C LYS A 431 6.83 21.24 6.53
N HIS A 432 7.93 20.67 7.00
CA HIS A 432 8.54 20.94 8.31
C HIS A 432 10.04 21.23 8.20
N PRO A 433 10.49 22.09 7.24
CA PRO A 433 11.88 22.50 7.21
C PRO A 433 12.19 23.33 8.47
N TYR A 434 13.38 23.19 9.00
CA TYR A 434 13.83 24.07 10.07
C TYR A 434 13.95 25.52 9.56
N ASP A 435 13.35 26.44 10.29
CA ASP A 435 13.20 27.85 9.90
C ASP A 435 14.27 28.80 10.50
N GLY A 436 15.22 28.24 11.27
CA GLY A 436 16.26 29.06 11.94
C GLY A 436 15.80 29.72 13.23
N SER A 437 14.60 29.43 13.75
CA SER A 437 13.97 30.14 14.88
C SER A 437 14.54 29.79 16.26
N ALA A 438 15.28 28.67 16.40
CA ALA A 438 15.79 28.23 17.70
C ALA A 438 16.86 29.19 18.24
N THR A 439 16.67 29.63 19.48
CA THR A 439 17.61 30.50 20.21
C THR A 439 18.67 29.74 21.01
N GLY A 440 18.53 28.41 21.10
CA GLY A 440 19.42 27.51 21.83
C GLY A 440 20.17 26.53 20.95
N PRO A 441 20.92 25.59 21.56
CA PRO A 441 21.64 24.56 20.83
C PRO A 441 20.68 23.64 20.05
N ILE A 442 21.12 23.18 18.88
CA ILE A 442 20.39 22.29 17.99
C ILE A 442 21.03 20.92 18.01
N LEU A 443 20.26 19.86 18.12
CA LEU A 443 20.74 18.51 17.87
C LEU A 443 20.57 18.17 16.38
N TYR A 444 21.67 17.97 15.69
CA TYR A 444 21.63 17.53 14.28
C TYR A 444 21.88 16.04 14.17
N VAL A 445 21.00 15.33 13.47
CA VAL A 445 21.04 13.88 13.27
C VAL A 445 21.15 13.58 11.77
N THR A 446 22.17 12.82 11.38
CA THR A 446 22.44 12.51 9.97
C THR A 446 23.07 11.12 9.81
N LYS A 447 22.91 10.52 8.63
CA LYS A 447 23.68 9.34 8.21
C LYS A 447 25.12 9.69 7.83
N GLY A 448 25.38 10.93 7.49
CA GLY A 448 26.71 11.44 7.16
C GLY A 448 27.60 11.52 8.40
N ASN A 449 28.88 11.23 8.25
CA ASN A 449 29.87 11.31 9.33
C ASN A 449 30.39 12.74 9.55
N GLN A 450 29.91 13.71 8.81
CA GLN A 450 30.28 15.12 8.91
C GLN A 450 29.04 16.01 8.92
N PRO A 451 29.03 17.05 9.77
CA PRO A 451 27.99 18.06 9.75
C PRO A 451 28.14 18.98 8.51
N PRO A 452 27.14 19.81 8.20
CA PRO A 452 27.27 20.81 7.16
C PRO A 452 28.49 21.74 7.42
N ALA A 453 29.31 21.97 6.41
CA ALA A 453 30.57 22.71 6.53
C ALA A 453 30.39 24.18 7.01
N THR A 454 29.18 24.72 6.88
CA THR A 454 28.82 26.09 7.27
C THR A 454 28.46 26.24 8.75
N CYS A 455 28.36 25.12 9.50
CA CYS A 455 27.86 25.12 10.87
C CYS A 455 29.00 24.87 11.88
N THR A 456 29.05 25.67 12.95
CA THR A 456 29.89 25.33 14.11
C THR A 456 29.25 24.17 14.85
N SER A 457 29.95 23.05 14.92
CA SER A 457 29.39 21.81 15.44
C SER A 457 30.38 21.03 16.32
N THR A 458 29.87 20.33 17.31
CA THR A 458 30.58 19.39 18.15
C THR A 458 29.99 18.01 17.99
N PRO A 459 30.78 16.98 17.62
CA PRO A 459 30.28 15.61 17.59
C PRO A 459 29.95 15.13 19.00
N LEU A 460 28.75 14.56 19.19
CA LEU A 460 28.31 14.04 20.49
C LEU A 460 28.35 12.52 20.53
N ALA A 461 27.79 11.86 19.54
CA ALA A 461 27.63 10.40 19.49
C ALA A 461 27.54 9.85 18.10
N SER A 462 27.89 8.57 17.95
CA SER A 462 27.53 7.75 16.80
C SER A 462 26.65 6.61 17.29
N LEU A 463 25.36 6.68 16.98
CA LEU A 463 24.37 5.67 17.37
C LEU A 463 24.39 4.54 16.34
N ALA A 464 25.06 3.45 16.68
CA ALA A 464 25.27 2.29 15.81
C ALA A 464 24.75 1.01 16.51
N PRO A 465 23.43 0.76 16.49
CA PRO A 465 22.88 -0.43 17.11
C PRO A 465 23.36 -1.69 16.41
N THR A 466 23.56 -2.77 17.16
CA THR A 466 24.03 -4.06 16.65
C THR A 466 22.92 -4.88 16.00
N THR A 467 21.66 -4.49 16.16
CA THR A 467 20.48 -5.18 15.65
C THR A 467 19.42 -4.20 15.14
N GLY A 468 18.42 -4.71 14.43
CA GLY A 468 17.28 -3.92 14.01
C GLY A 468 17.51 -3.11 12.73
N ALA A 469 16.60 -2.15 12.49
CA ALA A 469 16.52 -1.37 11.25
C ALA A 469 17.73 -0.46 11.00
N TYR A 470 18.42 -0.08 12.05
CA TYR A 470 19.56 0.85 12.01
C TYR A 470 20.93 0.16 12.15
N ARG A 471 20.99 -1.19 12.17
CA ARG A 471 22.25 -1.95 12.31
C ARG A 471 23.33 -1.53 11.31
N ASP A 472 22.98 -1.39 10.04
CA ASP A 472 23.93 -1.03 8.97
C ASP A 472 23.80 0.44 8.54
N ARG A 473 23.13 1.25 9.35
CA ARG A 473 22.83 2.66 9.07
C ARG A 473 22.99 3.50 10.33
N PRO A 474 24.22 3.66 10.82
CA PRO A 474 24.48 4.46 12.02
C PRO A 474 23.97 5.89 11.84
N GLN A 475 23.51 6.49 12.93
CA GLN A 475 23.11 7.88 12.98
C GLN A 475 24.15 8.66 13.74
N HIS A 476 24.75 9.65 13.10
CA HIS A 476 25.72 10.55 13.71
C HIS A 476 25.01 11.76 14.29
N VAL A 477 25.34 12.10 15.51
CA VAL A 477 24.67 13.15 16.28
C VAL A 477 25.66 14.26 16.60
N PHE A 478 25.32 15.48 16.22
CA PHE A 478 26.13 16.67 16.42
C PHE A 478 25.37 17.74 17.20
N LEU A 479 26.06 18.42 18.10
CA LEU A 479 25.56 19.64 18.70
C LEU A 479 25.96 20.82 17.83
N ILE A 480 24.97 21.57 17.36
CA ILE A 480 25.17 22.77 16.58
C ILE A 480 24.87 23.98 17.44
N THR A 481 25.82 24.91 17.49
CA THR A 481 25.71 26.19 18.19
C THR A 481 25.84 27.33 17.21
N GLY A 482 25.01 28.37 17.37
CA GLY A 482 24.99 29.50 16.48
C GLY A 482 24.00 29.38 15.30
N THR A 483 24.08 30.32 14.37
CA THR A 483 23.20 30.41 13.19
C THR A 483 23.64 29.43 12.12
N CYS A 484 22.95 28.31 12.02
CA CYS A 484 23.10 27.35 10.95
C CYS A 484 21.78 27.26 10.16
N TRP A 485 21.86 27.12 8.86
CA TRP A 485 20.68 27.10 7.98
C TRP A 485 19.76 28.34 8.09
N THR A 486 20.32 29.52 8.32
CA THR A 486 19.55 30.77 8.14
C THR A 486 19.19 30.94 6.68
N PRO A 487 17.95 31.38 6.35
CA PRO A 487 17.50 31.60 4.98
C PRO A 487 18.35 32.62 4.21
#